data_45de3872fe2c63e4d814ee9ae1dfe989
#
_entry.id   45de3872fe2c63e4d814ee9ae1dfe989
#
_cell.length_a   1.000
_cell.length_b   1.000
_cell.length_c   1.000
_cell.angle_alpha   90.00
_cell.angle_beta   90.00
_cell.angle_gamma   90.00
#
_symmetry.space_group_name_H-M   'P 1'
#
loop_
_entity.id
_entity.type
_entity.pdbx_description
1 polymer ?
#
loop_
_entity_poly.entity_id
_entity_poly.type
_entity_poly.pdbx_seq_one_letter_code
_entity_poly.pdbx_strand_id
1 'polypeptide(L)'
;MHLLLSTIALRPYVFIFLASFLFIAIVNFGFRTTILFSLLTYAVSLACEWSSVHNGFPFGLYHYIEATRGRELWVFGVPFMDSLSFTFLGFASYTVALLLSSPLYRRGADLRILDTWELRRAPRVWLMAALFMVMIDMVVDPLSVLGDRWFLGRIFWYDPPGPHFGVPISNYLGWYFVAAITIAIFQFLDATLNRGAGKPAGAISAMPSRALLGPLLYSGIVIFGITMLFRIGAPNIGWAAIFIYLPFTALAIHILTRRDCYGDAAAIECHLADFPYERGLPIWLAPFQMSAHYGKRRSSVSTEIAKEHDDVAQR
;
A
#
# COMPACT_ATOMS: atom_id res chain seq x y z
N MET A 1 -9.90 -13.32 26.84
CA MET A 1 -8.49 -12.88 26.87
C MET A 1 -7.52 -14.02 26.52
N HIS A 2 -7.69 -15.21 27.09
CA HIS A 2 -6.81 -16.37 26.81
C HIS A 2 -6.73 -16.73 25.32
N LEU A 3 -7.86 -16.83 24.60
CA LEU A 3 -7.87 -17.14 23.14
C LEU A 3 -7.15 -16.08 22.30
N LEU A 4 -7.26 -14.80 22.61
CA LEU A 4 -6.54 -13.75 21.89
C LEU A 4 -5.03 -13.88 22.06
N LEU A 5 -4.55 -14.09 23.29
CA LEU A 5 -3.13 -14.30 23.55
C LEU A 5 -2.61 -15.57 22.86
N SER A 6 -3.41 -16.64 22.87
CA SER A 6 -3.08 -17.87 22.14
C SER A 6 -3.05 -17.66 20.63
N THR A 7 -3.97 -16.86 20.07
CA THR A 7 -3.95 -16.49 18.64
C THR A 7 -2.66 -15.73 18.29
N ILE A 8 -2.25 -14.77 19.13
CA ILE A 8 -0.99 -14.02 18.91
C ILE A 8 0.21 -14.97 18.94
N ALA A 9 0.24 -15.91 19.89
CA ALA A 9 1.32 -16.89 20.01
C ALA A 9 1.37 -17.87 18.82
N LEU A 10 0.22 -18.26 18.27
CA LEU A 10 0.12 -19.13 17.09
C LEU A 10 0.45 -18.40 15.77
N ARG A 11 0.16 -17.10 15.67
CA ARG A 11 0.26 -16.31 14.45
C ARG A 11 1.13 -15.05 14.63
N PRO A 12 2.33 -15.14 15.20
CA PRO A 12 3.12 -13.97 15.59
C PRO A 12 3.43 -13.04 14.41
N TYR A 13 3.65 -13.58 13.21
CA TYR A 13 3.95 -12.82 12.01
C TYR A 13 2.78 -11.90 11.58
N VAL A 14 1.52 -12.35 11.72
CA VAL A 14 0.33 -11.53 11.44
C VAL A 14 0.31 -10.31 12.35
N PHE A 15 0.58 -10.49 13.64
CA PHE A 15 0.57 -9.40 14.61
C PHE A 15 1.78 -8.48 14.50
N ILE A 16 2.93 -8.97 14.02
CA ILE A 16 4.09 -8.13 13.67
C ILE A 16 3.73 -7.22 12.49
N PHE A 17 3.13 -7.76 11.42
CA PHE A 17 2.69 -6.96 10.28
C PHE A 17 1.56 -5.98 10.66
N LEU A 18 0.62 -6.42 11.50
CA LEU A 18 -0.44 -5.56 12.03
C LEU A 18 0.13 -4.38 12.84
N ALA A 19 1.05 -4.64 13.76
CA ALA A 19 1.68 -3.59 14.57
C ALA A 19 2.47 -2.60 13.68
N SER A 20 3.19 -3.11 12.70
CA SER A 20 3.90 -2.29 11.70
C SER A 20 2.91 -1.41 10.91
N PHE A 21 1.83 -1.99 10.42
CA PHE A 21 0.76 -1.27 9.73
C PHE A 21 0.16 -0.17 10.61
N LEU A 22 -0.25 -0.50 11.84
CA LEU A 22 -0.86 0.48 12.75
C LEU A 22 0.09 1.67 12.99
N PHE A 23 1.36 1.40 13.26
CA PHE A 23 2.36 2.45 13.41
C PHE A 23 2.46 3.31 12.15
N ILE A 24 2.68 2.70 10.97
CA ILE A 24 2.87 3.40 9.70
C ILE A 24 1.61 4.20 9.32
N ALA A 25 0.44 3.61 9.45
CA ALA A 25 -0.82 4.23 9.08
C ALA A 25 -1.17 5.40 10.01
N ILE A 26 -0.97 5.27 11.33
CA ILE A 26 -1.16 6.36 12.28
C ILE A 26 -0.22 7.53 11.97
N VAL A 27 1.04 7.25 11.67
CA VAL A 27 2.04 8.26 11.31
C VAL A 27 1.67 9.01 10.03
N ASN A 28 1.21 8.30 9.00
CA ASN A 28 0.94 8.89 7.69
C ASN A 28 -0.48 9.47 7.55
N PHE A 29 -1.50 8.80 8.12
CA PHE A 29 -2.91 9.12 7.89
C PHE A 29 -3.70 9.47 9.17
N GLY A 30 -3.09 9.28 10.34
CA GLY A 30 -3.67 9.62 11.64
C GLY A 30 -4.50 8.49 12.25
N PHE A 31 -4.69 8.60 13.58
CA PHE A 31 -5.30 7.56 14.40
C PHE A 31 -6.74 7.22 13.99
N ARG A 32 -7.60 8.23 13.81
CA ARG A 32 -9.03 8.02 13.50
C ARG A 32 -9.21 7.28 12.18
N THR A 33 -8.52 7.71 11.13
CA THR A 33 -8.57 7.07 9.80
C THR A 33 -8.09 5.63 9.90
N THR A 34 -6.98 5.38 10.60
CA THR A 34 -6.40 4.05 10.77
C THR A 34 -7.36 3.09 11.46
N ILE A 35 -7.95 3.49 12.59
CA ILE A 35 -8.86 2.62 13.35
C ILE A 35 -10.15 2.34 12.58
N LEU A 36 -10.77 3.38 12.00
CA LEU A 36 -12.00 3.18 11.22
C LEU A 36 -11.75 2.32 9.99
N PHE A 37 -10.65 2.55 9.28
CA PHE A 37 -10.25 1.69 8.16
C PHE A 37 -10.07 0.24 8.61
N SER A 38 -9.34 0.01 9.72
CA SER A 38 -9.11 -1.34 10.24
C SER A 38 -10.42 -2.07 10.56
N LEU A 39 -11.34 -1.40 11.26
CA LEU A 39 -12.63 -1.97 11.64
C LEU A 39 -13.51 -2.28 10.42
N LEU A 40 -13.60 -1.34 9.47
CA LEU A 40 -14.42 -1.50 8.27
C LEU A 40 -13.84 -2.56 7.33
N THR A 41 -12.52 -2.57 7.13
CA THR A 41 -11.84 -3.59 6.32
C THR A 41 -12.02 -4.98 6.93
N TYR A 42 -11.83 -5.11 8.25
CA TYR A 42 -12.07 -6.36 8.95
C TYR A 42 -13.52 -6.85 8.76
N ALA A 43 -14.51 -5.96 8.88
CA ALA A 43 -15.91 -6.32 8.70
C ALA A 43 -16.22 -6.76 7.27
N VAL A 44 -15.68 -6.06 6.27
CA VAL A 44 -15.85 -6.42 4.84
C VAL A 44 -15.21 -7.77 4.55
N SER A 45 -13.95 -7.97 4.96
CA SER A 45 -13.25 -9.24 4.70
C SER A 45 -13.91 -10.40 5.41
N LEU A 46 -14.30 -10.25 6.69
CA LEU A 46 -15.04 -11.27 7.42
C LEU A 46 -16.36 -11.66 6.73
N ALA A 47 -17.13 -10.68 6.24
CA ALA A 47 -18.36 -10.93 5.51
C ALA A 47 -18.09 -11.70 4.19
N CYS A 48 -17.02 -11.33 3.46
CA CYS A 48 -16.65 -11.98 2.21
C CYS A 48 -16.12 -13.41 2.45
N GLU A 49 -15.32 -13.63 3.48
CA GLU A 49 -14.84 -14.97 3.83
C GLU A 49 -15.98 -15.87 4.31
N TRP A 50 -16.84 -15.34 5.19
CA TRP A 50 -18.04 -16.06 5.62
C TRP A 50 -18.92 -16.44 4.42
N SER A 51 -19.14 -15.52 3.50
CA SER A 51 -19.90 -15.76 2.26
C SER A 51 -19.23 -16.84 1.41
N SER A 52 -17.92 -16.78 1.20
CA SER A 52 -17.19 -17.75 0.37
C SER A 52 -17.26 -19.18 0.93
N VAL A 53 -17.15 -19.33 2.24
CA VAL A 53 -17.29 -20.65 2.89
C VAL A 53 -18.68 -21.25 2.70
N HIS A 54 -19.74 -20.43 2.55
CA HIS A 54 -21.12 -20.90 2.45
C HIS A 54 -21.63 -21.01 1.01
N ASN A 55 -21.21 -20.12 0.12
CA ASN A 55 -21.75 -20.05 -1.25
C ASN A 55 -20.69 -19.85 -2.35
N GLY A 56 -19.40 -19.78 -1.98
CA GLY A 56 -18.30 -19.63 -2.92
C GLY A 56 -18.04 -18.20 -3.41
N PHE A 57 -18.81 -17.19 -2.98
CA PHE A 57 -18.57 -15.80 -3.40
C PHE A 57 -17.96 -14.97 -2.27
N PRO A 58 -16.90 -14.18 -2.53
CA PRO A 58 -16.25 -13.90 -3.83
C PRO A 58 -15.02 -14.76 -4.15
N PHE A 59 -14.43 -15.51 -3.18
CA PHE A 59 -13.11 -16.15 -3.31
C PHE A 59 -13.16 -17.54 -3.99
N GLY A 60 -14.33 -18.09 -4.23
CA GLY A 60 -14.54 -19.50 -4.54
C GLY A 60 -14.93 -20.29 -3.29
N LEU A 61 -15.35 -21.52 -3.49
CA LEU A 61 -15.71 -22.40 -2.37
C LEU A 61 -14.44 -22.95 -1.73
N TYR A 62 -14.30 -22.77 -0.44
CA TYR A 62 -13.25 -23.35 0.38
C TYR A 62 -13.77 -23.68 1.78
N HIS A 63 -13.05 -24.52 2.48
CA HIS A 63 -13.43 -25.00 3.80
C HIS A 63 -12.30 -24.77 4.78
N TYR A 64 -12.61 -24.18 5.93
CA TYR A 64 -11.67 -24.09 7.04
C TYR A 64 -11.53 -25.43 7.76
N ILE A 65 -10.33 -25.69 8.25
CA ILE A 65 -10.00 -26.87 9.06
C ILE A 65 -10.02 -26.46 10.52
N GLU A 66 -10.95 -26.99 11.30
CA GLU A 66 -11.19 -26.59 12.68
C GLU A 66 -10.14 -27.12 13.69
N ALA A 67 -8.97 -27.57 13.23
CA ALA A 67 -7.92 -28.12 14.11
C ALA A 67 -7.40 -27.15 15.19
N THR A 68 -7.60 -25.86 14.97
CA THR A 68 -7.18 -24.80 15.92
C THR A 68 -8.36 -24.23 16.71
N ARG A 69 -9.57 -24.75 16.51
CA ARG A 69 -10.75 -24.33 17.28
C ARG A 69 -10.51 -24.57 18.77
N GLY A 70 -10.75 -23.54 19.61
CA GLY A 70 -10.42 -23.56 21.04
C GLY A 70 -8.96 -23.18 21.38
N ARG A 71 -8.08 -23.08 20.39
CA ARG A 71 -6.69 -22.63 20.52
C ARG A 71 -6.45 -21.24 19.93
N GLU A 72 -7.22 -20.83 18.95
CA GLU A 72 -7.23 -19.47 18.41
C GLU A 72 -8.65 -18.91 18.34
N LEU A 73 -8.75 -17.58 18.20
CA LEU A 73 -10.02 -16.87 18.12
C LEU A 73 -10.66 -17.10 16.75
N TRP A 74 -11.94 -17.49 16.75
CA TRP A 74 -12.79 -17.67 15.58
C TRP A 74 -14.00 -16.75 15.69
N VAL A 75 -14.40 -16.15 14.57
CA VAL A 75 -15.56 -15.26 14.48
C VAL A 75 -16.46 -15.75 13.33
N PHE A 76 -17.68 -16.14 13.62
CA PHE A 76 -18.65 -16.69 12.65
C PHE A 76 -18.10 -17.86 11.80
N GLY A 77 -17.24 -18.71 12.39
CA GLY A 77 -16.65 -19.83 11.67
C GLY A 77 -15.42 -19.48 10.80
N VAL A 78 -14.92 -18.25 10.91
CA VAL A 78 -13.70 -17.77 10.24
C VAL A 78 -12.62 -17.51 11.28
N PRO A 79 -11.34 -17.91 11.07
CA PRO A 79 -10.25 -17.55 11.96
C PRO A 79 -10.07 -16.03 12.01
N PHE A 80 -10.05 -15.45 13.21
CA PHE A 80 -9.95 -14.00 13.42
C PHE A 80 -8.77 -13.36 12.68
N MET A 81 -7.62 -14.04 12.67
CA MET A 81 -6.39 -13.52 12.10
C MET A 81 -6.45 -13.42 10.55
N ASP A 82 -7.31 -14.21 9.91
CA ASP A 82 -7.44 -14.28 8.46
C ASP A 82 -8.06 -12.97 7.94
N SER A 83 -9.28 -12.67 8.35
CA SER A 83 -9.93 -11.39 8.03
C SER A 83 -9.14 -10.16 8.51
N LEU A 84 -8.40 -10.27 9.64
CA LEU A 84 -7.58 -9.18 10.17
C LEU A 84 -6.43 -8.84 9.22
N SER A 85 -5.88 -9.81 8.51
CA SER A 85 -4.74 -9.62 7.62
C SER A 85 -5.05 -8.68 6.45
N PHE A 86 -6.30 -8.64 5.97
CA PHE A 86 -6.71 -7.73 4.90
C PHE A 86 -6.45 -6.24 5.23
N THR A 87 -6.44 -5.86 6.51
CA THR A 87 -6.20 -4.47 6.93
C THR A 87 -4.81 -4.00 6.53
N PHE A 88 -3.77 -4.75 6.88
CA PHE A 88 -2.40 -4.36 6.58
C PHE A 88 -2.01 -4.67 5.13
N LEU A 89 -2.60 -5.71 4.51
CA LEU A 89 -2.37 -6.03 3.09
C LEU A 89 -2.94 -4.95 2.18
N GLY A 90 -4.19 -4.52 2.40
CA GLY A 90 -4.81 -3.45 1.63
C GLY A 90 -4.11 -2.10 1.80
N PHE A 91 -3.73 -1.74 3.02
CA PHE A 91 -2.96 -0.52 3.30
C PHE A 91 -1.59 -0.53 2.61
N ALA A 92 -0.83 -1.61 2.74
CA ALA A 92 0.49 -1.74 2.14
C ALA A 92 0.40 -1.63 0.60
N SER A 93 -0.59 -2.29 0.00
CA SER A 93 -0.87 -2.24 -1.44
C SER A 93 -1.21 -0.83 -1.93
N TYR A 94 -2.03 -0.10 -1.17
CA TYR A 94 -2.36 1.29 -1.46
C TYR A 94 -1.12 2.20 -1.45
N THR A 95 -0.23 2.02 -0.47
CA THR A 95 0.99 2.85 -0.37
C THR A 95 1.96 2.60 -1.52
N VAL A 96 2.06 1.36 -2.03
CA VAL A 96 2.85 1.05 -3.23
C VAL A 96 2.24 1.70 -4.46
N ALA A 97 0.93 1.60 -4.65
CA ALA A 97 0.24 2.23 -5.77
C ALA A 97 0.42 3.76 -5.76
N LEU A 98 0.36 4.37 -4.57
CA LEU A 98 0.59 5.81 -4.41
C LEU A 98 2.03 6.19 -4.75
N LEU A 99 3.03 5.43 -4.27
CA LEU A 99 4.44 5.64 -4.60
C LEU A 99 4.67 5.60 -6.12
N LEU A 100 4.13 4.59 -6.81
CA LEU A 100 4.31 4.42 -8.25
C LEU A 100 3.55 5.44 -9.10
N SER A 101 2.54 6.10 -8.52
CA SER A 101 1.69 7.07 -9.22
C SER A 101 2.08 8.52 -8.98
N SER A 102 2.93 8.80 -8.00
CA SER A 102 3.26 10.15 -7.53
C SER A 102 4.64 10.57 -7.99
N PRO A 103 4.84 11.86 -8.32
CA PRO A 103 6.17 12.41 -8.47
C PRO A 103 6.94 12.32 -7.14
N LEU A 104 8.25 12.20 -7.24
CA LEU A 104 9.14 12.11 -6.07
C LEU A 104 9.92 13.41 -5.89
N TYR A 105 10.35 13.67 -4.67
CA TYR A 105 11.33 14.69 -4.35
C TYR A 105 12.37 14.14 -3.40
N ARG A 106 13.65 14.38 -3.68
CA ARG A 106 14.75 13.87 -2.85
C ARG A 106 15.73 14.97 -2.48
N ARG A 107 16.07 15.00 -1.21
CA ARG A 107 17.15 15.85 -0.68
C ARG A 107 18.04 15.04 0.26
N GLY A 108 19.24 14.74 -0.20
CA GLY A 108 20.13 13.85 0.55
C GLY A 108 19.53 12.46 0.71
N ALA A 109 19.37 12.00 1.94
CA ALA A 109 18.75 10.73 2.28
C ALA A 109 17.22 10.81 2.43
N ASP A 110 16.61 12.00 2.47
CA ASP A 110 15.16 12.16 2.60
C ASP A 110 14.49 12.10 1.22
N LEU A 111 13.64 11.09 1.03
CA LEU A 111 12.81 10.90 -0.16
C LEU A 111 11.35 11.12 0.22
N ARG A 112 10.67 12.00 -0.51
CA ARG A 112 9.25 12.33 -0.34
C ARG A 112 8.45 11.95 -1.57
N ILE A 113 7.19 11.58 -1.34
CA ILE A 113 6.17 11.43 -2.37
C ILE A 113 5.45 12.78 -2.46
N LEU A 114 5.36 13.34 -3.67
CA LEU A 114 4.60 14.57 -3.93
C LEU A 114 3.16 14.21 -4.29
N ASP A 115 2.48 13.58 -3.36
CA ASP A 115 1.07 13.23 -3.52
C ASP A 115 0.16 14.46 -3.34
N THR A 116 -1.03 14.39 -3.92
CA THR A 116 -2.08 15.39 -3.80
C THR A 116 -3.39 14.70 -3.43
N TRP A 117 -4.38 15.47 -2.97
CA TRP A 117 -5.73 14.91 -2.72
C TRP A 117 -6.35 14.30 -3.97
N GLU A 118 -6.06 14.86 -5.14
CA GLU A 118 -6.50 14.33 -6.41
C GLU A 118 -5.83 12.96 -6.68
N LEU A 119 -4.51 12.88 -6.53
CA LEU A 119 -3.77 11.63 -6.68
C LEU A 119 -4.21 10.54 -5.72
N ARG A 120 -4.37 10.88 -4.44
CA ARG A 120 -4.82 9.93 -3.41
C ARG A 120 -6.17 9.29 -3.73
N ARG A 121 -7.02 9.99 -4.50
CA ARG A 121 -8.36 9.54 -4.91
C ARG A 121 -8.44 9.11 -6.36
N ALA A 122 -7.34 9.15 -7.11
CA ALA A 122 -7.33 8.83 -8.52
C ALA A 122 -7.73 7.35 -8.75
N PRO A 123 -8.63 7.07 -9.71
CA PRO A 123 -9.01 5.71 -10.05
C PRO A 123 -7.83 4.79 -10.36
N ARG A 124 -6.78 5.34 -11.00
CA ARG A 124 -5.54 4.59 -11.27
C ARG A 124 -4.87 4.07 -10.00
N VAL A 125 -4.80 4.89 -8.93
CA VAL A 125 -4.23 4.48 -7.64
C VAL A 125 -5.10 3.41 -7.00
N TRP A 126 -6.42 3.57 -7.04
CA TRP A 126 -7.38 2.59 -6.55
C TRP A 126 -7.23 1.23 -7.23
N LEU A 127 -7.29 1.19 -8.57
CA LEU A 127 -7.20 -0.05 -9.34
C LEU A 127 -5.83 -0.73 -9.21
N MET A 128 -4.74 0.06 -9.21
CA MET A 128 -3.39 -0.46 -8.99
C MET A 128 -3.24 -1.04 -7.58
N ALA A 129 -3.78 -0.39 -6.57
CA ALA A 129 -3.72 -0.88 -5.20
C ALA A 129 -4.47 -2.22 -5.05
N ALA A 130 -5.64 -2.35 -5.69
CA ALA A 130 -6.37 -3.61 -5.74
C ALA A 130 -5.54 -4.71 -6.44
N LEU A 131 -4.86 -4.39 -7.54
CA LEU A 131 -3.97 -5.33 -8.23
C LEU A 131 -2.78 -5.75 -7.35
N PHE A 132 -2.14 -4.82 -6.64
CA PHE A 132 -1.03 -5.15 -5.74
C PHE A 132 -1.47 -6.05 -4.58
N MET A 133 -2.71 -5.93 -4.13
CA MET A 133 -3.25 -6.83 -3.11
C MET A 133 -3.41 -8.26 -3.65
N VAL A 134 -3.90 -8.41 -4.88
CA VAL A 134 -3.94 -9.72 -5.57
C VAL A 134 -2.53 -10.30 -5.74
N MET A 135 -1.55 -9.47 -6.07
CA MET A 135 -0.17 -9.93 -6.23
C MET A 135 0.42 -10.47 -4.94
N ILE A 136 0.09 -9.91 -3.77
CA ILE A 136 0.48 -10.50 -2.48
C ILE A 136 -0.16 -11.89 -2.36
N ASP A 137 -1.44 -12.00 -2.67
CA ASP A 137 -2.21 -13.23 -2.56
C ASP A 137 -1.66 -14.34 -3.47
N MET A 138 -1.17 -14.00 -4.66
CA MET A 138 -0.49 -14.96 -5.56
C MET A 138 0.76 -15.61 -4.95
N VAL A 139 1.29 -15.05 -3.85
CA VAL A 139 2.42 -15.62 -3.08
C VAL A 139 1.92 -16.27 -1.79
N VAL A 140 1.01 -15.59 -1.09
CA VAL A 140 0.59 -15.97 0.26
C VAL A 140 -0.38 -17.16 0.25
N ASP A 141 -1.32 -17.20 -0.68
CA ASP A 141 -2.30 -18.29 -0.74
C ASP A 141 -1.69 -19.65 -1.11
N PRO A 142 -0.83 -19.77 -2.15
CA PRO A 142 -0.12 -21.02 -2.40
C PRO A 142 0.74 -21.47 -1.21
N LEU A 143 1.33 -20.53 -0.47
CA LEU A 143 2.06 -20.83 0.76
C LEU A 143 1.12 -21.33 1.87
N SER A 144 -0.08 -20.74 1.98
CA SER A 144 -1.08 -21.09 3.00
C SER A 144 -1.72 -22.46 2.73
N VAL A 145 -1.95 -22.80 1.45
CA VAL A 145 -2.39 -24.16 1.05
C VAL A 145 -1.37 -25.25 1.46
N LEU A 146 -0.07 -24.89 1.52
CA LEU A 146 1.01 -25.75 2.02
C LEU A 146 1.29 -25.53 3.52
N GLY A 147 0.31 -25.06 4.26
CA GLY A 147 0.46 -24.68 5.66
C GLY A 147 0.95 -25.80 6.59
N ASP A 148 0.68 -27.07 6.26
CA ASP A 148 1.17 -28.25 6.98
C ASP A 148 2.70 -28.40 6.93
N ARG A 149 3.39 -27.72 6.00
CA ARG A 149 4.84 -27.75 5.85
C ARG A 149 5.56 -26.70 6.69
N TRP A 150 4.83 -25.83 7.39
CA TRP A 150 5.40 -24.76 8.21
C TRP A 150 4.53 -24.47 9.46
N PHE A 151 4.93 -23.52 10.27
CA PHE A 151 4.28 -23.24 11.56
C PHE A 151 2.84 -22.72 11.45
N LEU A 152 2.35 -22.37 10.24
CA LEU A 152 0.95 -22.01 10.03
C LEU A 152 0.00 -23.16 10.35
N GLY A 153 0.37 -24.38 9.98
CA GLY A 153 -0.56 -25.50 9.92
C GLY A 153 -1.50 -25.40 8.73
N ARG A 154 -2.16 -26.49 8.37
CA ARG A 154 -3.17 -26.46 7.33
C ARG A 154 -4.45 -25.88 7.89
N ILE A 155 -4.86 -24.71 7.41
CA ILE A 155 -6.01 -23.94 7.94
C ILE A 155 -7.23 -24.00 7.04
N PHE A 156 -7.05 -24.17 5.71
CA PHE A 156 -8.15 -24.31 4.73
C PHE A 156 -7.73 -25.15 3.52
N TRP A 157 -8.70 -25.47 2.69
CA TRP A 157 -8.52 -26.10 1.37
C TRP A 157 -9.63 -25.67 0.43
N TYR A 158 -9.30 -25.57 -0.88
CA TYR A 158 -10.26 -25.21 -1.94
C TYR A 158 -10.94 -26.44 -2.50
N ASP A 159 -12.24 -26.33 -2.85
CA ASP A 159 -13.05 -27.36 -3.48
C ASP A 159 -13.75 -26.83 -4.74
N PRO A 160 -13.30 -27.25 -5.95
CA PRO A 160 -12.10 -28.03 -6.24
C PRO A 160 -10.81 -27.23 -6.10
N PRO A 161 -9.64 -27.87 -5.95
CA PRO A 161 -8.35 -27.19 -5.97
C PRO A 161 -8.11 -26.52 -7.33
N GLY A 162 -7.54 -25.33 -7.30
CA GLY A 162 -7.37 -24.50 -8.49
C GLY A 162 -6.03 -24.72 -9.24
N PRO A 163 -5.88 -24.10 -10.42
CA PRO A 163 -4.73 -24.30 -11.30
C PRO A 163 -3.44 -23.63 -10.82
N HIS A 164 -3.51 -22.61 -9.98
CA HIS A 164 -2.33 -21.92 -9.47
C HIS A 164 -1.90 -22.53 -8.13
N PHE A 165 -1.17 -23.63 -8.18
CA PHE A 165 -0.67 -24.35 -7.00
C PHE A 165 -1.75 -24.68 -5.96
N GLY A 166 -2.93 -25.05 -6.43
CA GLY A 166 -4.10 -25.39 -5.61
C GLY A 166 -5.06 -24.23 -5.35
N VAL A 167 -4.72 -23.01 -5.76
CA VAL A 167 -5.56 -21.81 -5.60
C VAL A 167 -6.39 -21.57 -6.88
N PRO A 168 -7.72 -21.40 -6.79
CA PRO A 168 -8.59 -21.15 -7.94
C PRO A 168 -8.49 -19.70 -8.44
N ILE A 169 -8.78 -19.49 -9.72
CA ILE A 169 -8.80 -18.14 -10.31
C ILE A 169 -9.86 -17.24 -9.65
N SER A 170 -11.00 -17.83 -9.24
CA SER A 170 -12.05 -17.10 -8.50
C SER A 170 -11.50 -16.44 -7.23
N ASN A 171 -10.53 -17.04 -6.54
CA ASN A 171 -9.90 -16.44 -5.38
C ASN A 171 -9.25 -15.10 -5.72
N TYR A 172 -8.46 -15.02 -6.78
CA TYR A 172 -7.80 -13.78 -7.20
C TYR A 172 -8.79 -12.70 -7.63
N LEU A 173 -9.89 -13.08 -8.29
CA LEU A 173 -10.97 -12.15 -8.62
C LEU A 173 -11.68 -11.66 -7.34
N GLY A 174 -11.89 -12.54 -6.38
CA GLY A 174 -12.41 -12.19 -5.06
C GLY A 174 -11.50 -11.25 -4.29
N TRP A 175 -10.20 -11.51 -4.28
CA TRP A 175 -9.21 -10.61 -3.67
C TRP A 175 -9.21 -9.23 -4.31
N TYR A 176 -9.29 -9.17 -5.66
CA TYR A 176 -9.42 -7.91 -6.37
C TYR A 176 -10.70 -7.14 -5.95
N PHE A 177 -11.82 -7.85 -5.89
CA PHE A 177 -13.11 -7.29 -5.48
C PHE A 177 -13.08 -6.74 -4.06
N VAL A 178 -12.61 -7.52 -3.09
CA VAL A 178 -12.50 -7.10 -1.69
C VAL A 178 -11.50 -5.95 -1.53
N ALA A 179 -10.36 -6.02 -2.22
CA ALA A 179 -9.37 -4.94 -2.25
C ALA A 179 -9.98 -3.64 -2.80
N ALA A 180 -10.73 -3.72 -3.90
CA ALA A 180 -11.39 -2.55 -4.48
C ALA A 180 -12.35 -1.88 -3.48
N ILE A 181 -13.14 -2.66 -2.76
CA ILE A 181 -14.05 -2.13 -1.73
C ILE A 181 -13.27 -1.50 -0.58
N THR A 182 -12.31 -2.21 -0.01
CA THR A 182 -11.59 -1.75 1.18
C THR A 182 -10.71 -0.54 0.89
N ILE A 183 -10.09 -0.46 -0.29
CA ILE A 183 -9.30 0.70 -0.71
C ILE A 183 -10.20 1.91 -1.01
N ALA A 184 -11.38 1.70 -1.61
CA ALA A 184 -12.37 2.77 -1.78
C ALA A 184 -12.83 3.34 -0.42
N ILE A 185 -13.06 2.48 0.57
CA ILE A 185 -13.34 2.89 1.96
C ILE A 185 -12.18 3.73 2.50
N PHE A 186 -10.93 3.29 2.31
CA PHE A 186 -9.75 4.02 2.77
C PHE A 186 -9.66 5.42 2.13
N GLN A 187 -9.80 5.51 0.81
CA GLN A 187 -9.77 6.78 0.08
C GLN A 187 -10.88 7.73 0.53
N PHE A 188 -12.08 7.19 0.80
CA PHE A 188 -13.21 7.97 1.33
C PHE A 188 -12.92 8.49 2.74
N LEU A 189 -12.41 7.64 3.64
CA LEU A 189 -12.07 8.03 5.01
C LEU A 189 -10.94 9.07 5.05
N ASP A 190 -9.89 8.87 4.25
CA ASP A 190 -8.77 9.81 4.18
C ASP A 190 -9.26 11.17 3.69
N ALA A 191 -10.10 11.21 2.65
CA ALA A 191 -10.63 12.44 2.12
C ALA A 191 -11.57 13.18 3.09
N THR A 192 -12.41 12.45 3.82
CA THR A 192 -13.39 13.05 4.76
C THR A 192 -12.76 13.50 6.07
N LEU A 193 -11.82 12.73 6.60
CA LEU A 193 -11.28 12.96 7.94
C LEU A 193 -9.99 13.80 7.93
N ASN A 194 -9.22 13.75 6.84
CA ASN A 194 -7.91 14.35 6.78
C ASN A 194 -7.82 15.57 5.87
N ARG A 195 -8.69 15.70 4.87
CA ARG A 195 -8.71 16.87 3.97
C ARG A 195 -9.12 18.12 4.75
N GLY A 196 -8.25 19.13 4.76
CA GLY A 196 -8.46 20.37 5.51
C GLY A 196 -8.22 20.28 7.02
N ALA A 197 -8.00 19.08 7.57
CA ALA A 197 -7.56 18.93 8.94
C ALA A 197 -6.08 19.31 8.99
N GLY A 198 -5.77 20.45 9.61
CA GLY A 198 -4.38 20.82 9.91
C GLY A 198 -3.77 19.74 10.80
N LYS A 199 -2.94 18.86 10.23
CA LYS A 199 -2.15 17.96 11.06
C LYS A 199 -1.12 18.79 11.82
N PRO A 200 -0.96 18.59 13.13
CA PRO A 200 0.13 19.26 13.84
C PRO A 200 1.44 18.80 13.18
N ALA A 201 2.27 19.78 12.80
CA ALA A 201 3.64 19.53 12.39
C ALA A 201 4.42 19.03 13.61
N GLY A 202 4.30 17.76 13.90
CA GLY A 202 5.03 17.10 14.98
C GLY A 202 6.34 16.48 14.47
N ALA A 203 7.17 16.00 15.38
CA ALA A 203 8.41 15.28 15.07
C ALA A 203 8.20 14.12 14.06
N ILE A 204 7.00 13.55 14.01
CA ILE A 204 6.61 12.48 13.10
C ILE A 204 6.51 12.96 11.64
N SER A 205 6.00 14.18 11.40
CA SER A 205 5.97 14.77 10.05
C SER A 205 7.36 15.06 9.51
N ALA A 206 8.32 15.32 10.40
CA ALA A 206 9.71 15.56 10.06
C ALA A 206 10.52 14.26 9.79
N MET A 207 9.96 13.09 10.06
CA MET A 207 10.66 11.81 9.84
C MET A 207 11.08 11.66 8.36
N PRO A 208 12.40 11.52 8.08
CA PRO A 208 12.86 11.36 6.71
C PRO A 208 12.28 10.10 6.05
N SER A 209 11.94 10.21 4.77
CA SER A 209 11.48 9.09 3.94
C SER A 209 10.30 8.29 4.51
N ARG A 210 9.48 8.89 5.40
CA ARG A 210 8.33 8.20 6.03
C ARG A 210 7.36 7.59 5.03
N ALA A 211 7.25 8.18 3.84
CA ALA A 211 6.38 7.69 2.77
C ALA A 211 6.82 6.32 2.21
N LEU A 212 8.07 5.91 2.43
CA LEU A 212 8.57 4.60 2.03
C LEU A 212 8.22 3.49 3.02
N LEU A 213 7.79 3.81 4.24
CA LEU A 213 7.48 2.80 5.27
C LEU A 213 6.39 1.82 4.84
N GLY A 214 5.34 2.31 4.15
CA GLY A 214 4.29 1.46 3.62
C GLY A 214 4.77 0.52 2.50
N PRO A 215 5.45 1.01 1.45
CA PRO A 215 6.12 0.16 0.46
C PRO A 215 7.13 -0.83 1.05
N LEU A 216 7.84 -0.46 2.12
CA LEU A 216 8.73 -1.39 2.84
C LEU A 216 7.94 -2.48 3.56
N LEU A 217 6.79 -2.15 4.17
CA LEU A 217 5.89 -3.16 4.75
C LEU A 217 5.41 -4.15 3.68
N TYR A 218 4.96 -3.65 2.53
CA TYR A 218 4.58 -4.47 1.38
C TYR A 218 5.69 -5.43 0.96
N SER A 219 6.89 -4.87 0.75
CA SER A 219 8.07 -5.66 0.36
C SER A 219 8.44 -6.70 1.44
N GLY A 220 8.32 -6.34 2.71
CA GLY A 220 8.58 -7.24 3.84
C GLY A 220 7.64 -8.45 3.85
N ILE A 221 6.35 -8.24 3.58
CA ILE A 221 5.35 -9.31 3.49
C ILE A 221 5.69 -10.26 2.32
N VAL A 222 5.98 -9.70 1.15
CA VAL A 222 6.32 -10.49 -0.06
C VAL A 222 7.61 -11.29 0.15
N ILE A 223 8.66 -10.65 0.67
CA ILE A 223 9.95 -11.31 0.96
C ILE A 223 9.77 -12.42 1.99
N PHE A 224 8.96 -12.18 3.03
CA PHE A 224 8.60 -13.22 4.00
C PHE A 224 7.95 -14.42 3.32
N GLY A 225 6.92 -14.21 2.49
CA GLY A 225 6.23 -15.27 1.77
C GLY A 225 7.16 -16.06 0.86
N ILE A 226 7.96 -15.39 0.02
CA ILE A 226 8.93 -16.02 -0.88
C ILE A 226 9.98 -16.81 -0.08
N THR A 227 10.51 -16.23 1.00
CA THR A 227 11.49 -16.90 1.85
C THR A 227 10.92 -18.19 2.46
N MET A 228 9.66 -18.13 2.92
CA MET A 228 9.00 -19.32 3.46
C MET A 228 8.80 -20.41 2.39
N LEU A 229 8.42 -20.04 1.16
CA LEU A 229 8.28 -21.00 0.05
C LEU A 229 9.58 -21.79 -0.21
N PHE A 230 10.73 -21.11 -0.21
CA PHE A 230 12.03 -21.79 -0.33
C PHE A 230 12.35 -22.67 0.88
N ARG A 231 12.05 -22.19 2.09
CA ARG A 231 12.31 -22.92 3.35
C ARG A 231 11.51 -24.21 3.48
N ILE A 232 10.27 -24.24 2.98
CA ILE A 232 9.41 -25.43 3.03
C ILE A 232 9.62 -26.40 1.87
N GLY A 233 10.63 -26.16 1.02
CA GLY A 233 10.94 -27.03 -0.12
C GLY A 233 9.94 -26.91 -1.29
N ALA A 234 9.37 -25.71 -1.49
CA ALA A 234 8.51 -25.39 -2.63
C ALA A 234 9.17 -24.38 -3.59
N PRO A 235 10.41 -24.62 -4.09
CA PRO A 235 11.17 -23.64 -4.86
C PRO A 235 10.51 -23.26 -6.19
N ASN A 236 9.74 -24.16 -6.81
CA ASN A 236 8.98 -23.87 -8.03
C ASN A 236 7.97 -22.74 -7.82
N ILE A 237 7.26 -22.72 -6.69
CA ILE A 237 6.33 -21.63 -6.33
C ILE A 237 7.13 -20.38 -5.98
N GLY A 238 8.24 -20.51 -5.25
CA GLY A 238 9.12 -19.39 -4.91
C GLY A 238 9.69 -18.70 -6.16
N TRP A 239 10.13 -19.45 -7.17
CA TRP A 239 10.58 -18.87 -8.43
C TRP A 239 9.44 -18.25 -9.24
N ALA A 240 8.26 -18.86 -9.28
CA ALA A 240 7.08 -18.24 -9.90
C ALA A 240 6.76 -16.90 -9.26
N ALA A 241 6.78 -16.81 -7.93
CA ALA A 241 6.58 -15.56 -7.20
C ALA A 241 7.64 -14.49 -7.55
N ILE A 242 8.92 -14.87 -7.62
CA ILE A 242 10.00 -13.95 -8.04
C ILE A 242 9.74 -13.41 -9.46
N PHE A 243 9.37 -14.29 -10.42
CA PHE A 243 9.08 -13.86 -11.79
C PHE A 243 7.87 -12.92 -11.87
N ILE A 244 6.82 -13.15 -11.06
CA ILE A 244 5.66 -12.24 -10.97
C ILE A 244 6.09 -10.85 -10.49
N TYR A 245 7.01 -10.78 -9.51
CA TYR A 245 7.44 -9.51 -8.93
C TYR A 245 8.57 -8.81 -9.69
N LEU A 246 9.29 -9.49 -10.58
CA LEU A 246 10.43 -8.93 -11.30
C LEU A 246 10.10 -7.63 -12.08
N PRO A 247 9.02 -7.56 -12.89
CA PRO A 247 8.67 -6.34 -13.61
C PRO A 247 8.37 -5.16 -12.68
N PHE A 248 7.67 -5.42 -11.57
CA PHE A 248 7.31 -4.39 -10.61
C PHE A 248 8.50 -3.90 -9.78
N THR A 249 9.41 -4.80 -9.45
CA THR A 249 10.68 -4.44 -8.81
C THR A 249 11.53 -3.58 -9.75
N ALA A 250 11.63 -3.95 -11.03
CA ALA A 250 12.32 -3.16 -12.05
C ALA A 250 11.70 -1.76 -12.22
N LEU A 251 10.36 -1.68 -12.25
CA LEU A 251 9.63 -0.41 -12.30
C LEU A 251 9.89 0.44 -11.06
N ALA A 252 9.84 -0.14 -9.87
CA ALA A 252 10.12 0.57 -8.62
C ALA A 252 11.56 1.12 -8.60
N ILE A 253 12.55 0.32 -8.98
CA ILE A 253 13.94 0.76 -9.11
C ILE A 253 14.05 1.89 -10.13
N HIS A 254 13.40 1.77 -11.29
CA HIS A 254 13.38 2.81 -12.31
C HIS A 254 12.85 4.14 -11.75
N ILE A 255 11.69 4.13 -11.10
CA ILE A 255 11.07 5.33 -10.50
C ILE A 255 11.97 5.95 -9.43
N LEU A 256 12.60 5.13 -8.59
CA LEU A 256 13.45 5.60 -7.49
C LEU A 256 14.81 6.13 -7.95
N THR A 257 15.27 5.75 -9.15
CA THR A 257 16.61 6.10 -9.66
C THR A 257 16.60 7.15 -10.75
N ARG A 258 15.54 7.24 -11.54
CA ARG A 258 15.45 8.16 -12.69
C ARG A 258 14.99 9.54 -12.27
N ARG A 259 15.77 10.57 -12.65
CA ARG A 259 15.48 11.98 -12.31
C ARG A 259 14.24 12.54 -12.99
N ASP A 260 13.85 12.00 -14.12
CA ASP A 260 12.62 12.36 -14.85
C ASP A 260 11.33 11.94 -14.11
N CYS A 261 11.43 11.02 -13.16
CA CYS A 261 10.33 10.67 -12.25
C CYS A 261 10.20 11.63 -11.05
N TYR A 262 11.13 12.58 -10.91
CA TYR A 262 11.10 13.56 -9.83
C TYR A 262 10.29 14.79 -10.24
N GLY A 263 9.49 15.29 -9.28
CA GLY A 263 8.66 16.46 -9.49
C GLY A 263 9.46 17.75 -9.59
N ASP A 264 8.93 18.68 -10.36
CA ASP A 264 9.43 20.03 -10.48
C ASP A 264 8.90 20.95 -9.35
N ALA A 265 9.20 22.24 -9.43
CA ALA A 265 8.73 23.24 -8.46
C ALA A 265 7.19 23.33 -8.42
N ALA A 266 6.50 23.09 -9.55
CA ALA A 266 5.05 23.13 -9.59
C ALA A 266 4.43 21.94 -8.85
N ALA A 267 5.00 20.74 -9.00
CA ALA A 267 4.58 19.56 -8.26
C ALA A 267 4.77 19.72 -6.75
N ILE A 268 5.89 20.35 -6.32
CA ILE A 268 6.13 20.66 -4.91
C ILE A 268 5.07 21.65 -4.38
N GLU A 269 4.76 22.72 -5.12
CA GLU A 269 3.74 23.68 -4.70
C GLU A 269 2.34 23.06 -4.65
N CYS A 270 1.96 22.21 -5.61
CA CYS A 270 0.70 21.48 -5.56
C CYS A 270 0.61 20.60 -4.31
N HIS A 271 1.67 19.84 -4.01
CA HIS A 271 1.74 19.04 -2.79
C HIS A 271 1.61 19.91 -1.53
N LEU A 272 2.37 21.01 -1.43
CA LEU A 272 2.35 21.90 -0.27
C LEU A 272 1.06 22.73 -0.15
N ALA A 273 0.31 22.92 -1.23
CA ALA A 273 -1.02 23.50 -1.19
C ALA A 273 -2.02 22.56 -0.51
N ASP A 274 -1.92 21.26 -0.82
CA ASP A 274 -2.77 20.21 -0.22
C ASP A 274 -2.34 19.84 1.20
N PHE A 275 -1.04 19.95 1.52
CA PHE A 275 -0.46 19.60 2.83
C PHE A 275 0.36 20.78 3.43
N PRO A 276 -0.29 21.90 3.75
CA PRO A 276 0.40 23.13 4.18
C PRO A 276 1.22 22.97 5.47
N TYR A 277 0.89 21.99 6.31
CA TYR A 277 1.65 21.67 7.52
C TYR A 277 3.07 21.14 7.22
N GLU A 278 3.36 20.73 5.99
CA GLU A 278 4.70 20.29 5.57
C GLU A 278 5.61 21.45 5.14
N ARG A 279 5.09 22.66 4.88
CA ARG A 279 5.87 23.83 4.41
C ARG A 279 7.06 24.17 5.32
N GLY A 280 6.92 23.96 6.63
CA GLY A 280 7.96 24.21 7.62
C GLY A 280 9.06 23.14 7.70
N LEU A 281 8.99 22.06 6.94
CA LEU A 281 9.99 21.00 7.00
C LEU A 281 11.30 21.43 6.33
N PRO A 282 12.47 21.07 6.92
CA PRO A 282 13.78 21.49 6.41
C PRO A 282 14.05 21.05 4.96
N ILE A 283 13.41 19.98 4.51
CA ILE A 283 13.57 19.44 3.14
C ILE A 283 13.18 20.49 2.07
N TRP A 284 12.21 21.36 2.35
CA TRP A 284 11.68 22.34 1.38
C TRP A 284 12.43 23.67 1.37
N LEU A 285 13.31 23.93 2.32
CA LEU A 285 13.95 25.25 2.49
C LEU A 285 14.89 25.65 1.33
N ALA A 286 15.38 24.71 0.52
CA ALA A 286 16.30 24.98 -0.59
C ALA A 286 15.63 25.33 -1.94
N PRO A 287 14.45 24.80 -2.33
CA PRO A 287 13.84 25.10 -3.63
C PRO A 287 13.30 26.52 -3.75
N PHE A 288 12.90 27.17 -2.65
CA PHE A 288 12.35 28.53 -2.68
C PHE A 288 13.35 29.59 -3.14
N GLN A 289 14.66 29.36 -3.01
CA GLN A 289 15.68 30.25 -3.56
C GLN A 289 15.86 30.09 -5.08
N MET A 290 15.48 28.93 -5.64
CA MET A 290 15.60 28.69 -7.08
C MET A 290 14.43 29.30 -7.89
N SER A 291 13.23 29.44 -7.33
CA SER A 291 12.09 30.04 -8.03
C SER A 291 12.27 31.54 -8.27
N ALA A 292 12.98 32.23 -7.38
CA ALA A 292 13.36 33.63 -7.59
C ALA A 292 14.34 33.83 -8.78
N HIS A 293 15.16 32.81 -9.06
CA HIS A 293 16.07 32.82 -10.22
C HIS A 293 15.38 32.48 -11.54
N TYR A 294 14.37 31.57 -11.50
CA TYR A 294 13.61 31.18 -12.70
C TYR A 294 12.58 32.26 -13.10
N GLY A 295 11.98 32.94 -12.13
CA GLY A 295 11.12 34.09 -12.37
C GLY A 295 11.88 35.25 -13.03
N LYS A 296 13.15 35.53 -12.61
CA LYS A 296 14.01 36.53 -13.23
C LYS A 296 14.42 36.15 -14.67
N ARG A 297 14.64 34.86 -14.97
CA ARG A 297 14.97 34.44 -16.36
C ARG A 297 13.78 34.53 -17.31
N ARG A 298 12.55 34.25 -16.84
CA ARG A 298 11.34 34.40 -17.67
C ARG A 298 11.03 35.89 -17.95
N SER A 299 11.24 36.75 -16.98
CA SER A 299 11.05 38.19 -17.19
C SER A 299 12.12 38.80 -18.12
N SER A 300 13.37 38.30 -18.08
CA SER A 300 14.43 38.78 -18.99
C SER A 300 14.19 38.32 -20.43
N VAL A 301 13.75 37.09 -20.63
CA VAL A 301 13.43 36.56 -21.97
C VAL A 301 12.19 37.21 -22.56
N SER A 302 11.16 37.51 -21.75
CA SER A 302 9.99 38.23 -22.23
C SER A 302 10.31 39.68 -22.58
N THR A 303 11.28 40.32 -21.92
CA THR A 303 11.72 41.70 -22.18
C THR A 303 12.62 41.76 -23.42
N GLU A 304 13.41 40.70 -23.67
CA GLU A 304 14.22 40.61 -24.90
C GLU A 304 13.35 40.35 -26.14
N ILE A 305 12.35 39.51 -26.07
CA ILE A 305 11.40 39.22 -27.15
C ILE A 305 10.57 40.49 -27.48
N ALA A 306 10.17 41.25 -26.46
CA ALA A 306 9.43 42.50 -26.63
C ALA A 306 10.29 43.59 -27.31
N LYS A 307 11.59 43.70 -26.99
CA LYS A 307 12.52 44.61 -27.67
C LYS A 307 12.78 44.20 -29.12
N GLU A 308 12.91 42.94 -29.42
CA GLU A 308 13.15 42.48 -30.76
C GLU A 308 11.92 42.70 -31.68
N HIS A 309 10.70 42.69 -31.13
CA HIS A 309 9.48 43.07 -31.85
C HIS A 309 9.34 44.54 -32.14
N ASP A 310 9.81 45.43 -31.22
CA ASP A 310 9.77 46.87 -31.40
C ASP A 310 10.83 47.34 -32.43
N ASP A 311 12.00 46.71 -32.48
CA ASP A 311 13.05 47.01 -33.45
C ASP A 311 12.68 46.57 -34.87
N VAL A 312 11.83 45.53 -35.03
CA VAL A 312 11.32 45.11 -36.38
C VAL A 312 10.16 45.99 -36.84
N ALA A 313 9.42 46.62 -35.97
CA ALA A 313 8.32 47.53 -36.31
C ALA A 313 8.78 48.94 -36.69
N GLN A 314 10.06 49.30 -36.43
CA GLN A 314 10.66 50.61 -36.78
C GLN A 314 11.56 50.58 -38.02
N ARG A 315 11.62 49.45 -38.72
CA ARG A 315 12.27 49.33 -40.05
C ARG A 315 11.22 49.10 -41.14
#